data_d1fcc913622bd83271a47defc8d6d294
#
_entry.id   d1fcc913622bd83271a47defc8d6d294
#
_cell.length_a   1.000
_cell.length_b   1.000
_cell.length_c   1.000
_cell.angle_alpha   90.00
_cell.angle_beta   90.00
_cell.angle_gamma   90.00
#
_symmetry.space_group_name_H-M   'P 1'
#
loop_
_entity.id
_entity.type
_entity.pdbx_description
1 polymer ?
#
loop_
_entity_poly.entity_id
_entity_poly.type
_entity_poly.pdbx_seq_one_letter_code
_entity_poly.pdbx_strand_id
1 'polypeptide(L)'
;VDSVTYAEFFIAALTEPNCEIVLNVDPDEKTNSIIIEETTYRLVFYCPTQEYYNDYGLNTAERKNAISPIGILEYNDRKIMLTGDSNKYNEPLVMARTGKIDCDVLKVGHHGSETSTLDNFLDNYSFEYAIISCNAAGNTFYHPRQDTLDRLKARDIDVYRTDNNGNIVVSVDKDGNIKITTQKEWDKQANYVGLTGKPQTQTRIRDTRMRVFFVVKERFGN
;
A
#
# COMPACT_ATOMS: atom_id res chain seq x y z
N VAL A 1 22.37 3.58 4.52
CA VAL A 1 21.21 3.37 5.40
C VAL A 1 21.71 3.13 6.80
N ASP A 2 21.41 4.08 7.70
CA ASP A 2 22.02 4.10 9.07
C ASP A 2 21.08 3.46 10.10
N SER A 3 20.52 2.29 9.79
CA SER A 3 19.63 1.58 10.68
C SER A 3 20.20 0.20 11.03
N VAL A 4 20.37 -0.09 12.31
CA VAL A 4 20.78 -1.40 12.81
C VAL A 4 19.83 -2.49 12.31
N THR A 5 18.53 -2.25 12.37
CA THR A 5 17.50 -3.19 11.89
C THR A 5 17.64 -3.51 10.40
N TYR A 6 17.99 -2.52 9.58
CA TYR A 6 18.22 -2.75 8.14
C TYR A 6 19.48 -3.60 7.91
N ALA A 7 20.56 -3.32 8.66
CA ALA A 7 21.78 -4.11 8.57
C ALA A 7 21.53 -5.58 9.00
N GLU A 8 20.80 -5.79 10.08
CA GLU A 8 20.41 -7.13 10.56
C GLU A 8 19.56 -7.87 9.51
N PHE A 9 18.57 -7.20 8.92
CA PHE A 9 17.78 -7.77 7.83
C PHE A 9 18.65 -8.16 6.63
N PHE A 10 19.56 -7.28 6.23
CA PHE A 10 20.43 -7.52 5.09
C PHE A 10 21.39 -8.70 5.34
N ILE A 11 21.96 -8.79 6.53
CA ILE A 11 22.79 -9.91 6.96
C ILE A 11 21.98 -11.21 6.97
N ALA A 12 20.77 -11.20 7.51
CA ALA A 12 19.89 -12.37 7.50
C ALA A 12 19.59 -12.84 6.07
N ALA A 13 19.27 -11.94 5.16
CA ALA A 13 19.02 -12.26 3.76
C ALA A 13 20.26 -12.84 3.06
N LEU A 14 21.46 -12.30 3.33
CA LEU A 14 22.73 -12.80 2.78
C LEU A 14 23.10 -14.21 3.28
N THR A 15 22.63 -14.58 4.46
CA THR A 15 22.89 -15.89 5.09
C THR A 15 21.82 -16.93 4.82
N GLU A 16 20.66 -16.53 4.26
CA GLU A 16 19.57 -17.44 3.92
C GLU A 16 19.92 -18.25 2.67
N PRO A 17 19.88 -19.59 2.72
CA PRO A 17 20.12 -20.44 1.55
C PRO A 17 19.14 -20.14 0.41
N ASN A 18 19.66 -20.00 -0.80
CA ASN A 18 18.90 -19.69 -2.02
C ASN A 18 18.17 -18.34 -2.00
N CYS A 19 18.57 -17.40 -1.14
CA CYS A 19 18.08 -16.03 -1.16
C CYS A 19 18.88 -15.21 -2.17
N GLU A 20 18.22 -14.67 -3.16
CA GLU A 20 18.78 -13.67 -4.07
C GLU A 20 18.41 -12.28 -3.61
N ILE A 21 19.40 -11.42 -3.43
CA ILE A 21 19.17 -10.00 -3.11
C ILE A 21 19.19 -9.20 -4.40
N VAL A 22 18.03 -8.76 -4.86
CA VAL A 22 17.90 -7.87 -5.99
C VAL A 22 17.96 -6.43 -5.50
N LEU A 23 19.07 -5.75 -5.79
CA LEU A 23 19.19 -4.31 -5.51
C LEU A 23 18.54 -3.54 -6.65
N ASN A 24 17.52 -2.81 -6.30
CA ASN A 24 16.69 -2.10 -7.25
C ASN A 24 17.26 -0.72 -7.60
N VAL A 25 18.49 -0.68 -8.06
CA VAL A 25 19.11 0.55 -8.54
C VAL A 25 19.90 0.21 -9.80
N ASP A 26 19.23 0.25 -10.94
CA ASP A 26 19.94 0.34 -12.21
C ASP A 26 20.08 1.83 -12.57
N PRO A 27 21.30 2.40 -12.52
CA PRO A 27 21.51 3.81 -12.82
C PRO A 27 21.22 4.17 -14.28
N ASP A 28 21.16 3.19 -15.16
CA ASP A 28 21.00 3.39 -16.62
C ASP A 28 19.57 3.12 -17.09
N GLU A 29 18.69 2.56 -16.25
CA GLU A 29 17.30 2.28 -16.63
C GLU A 29 16.35 3.45 -16.33
N LYS A 30 15.76 3.97 -17.39
CA LYS A 30 14.63 4.92 -17.30
C LYS A 30 13.36 4.29 -16.73
N THR A 31 13.32 2.96 -16.64
CA THR A 31 12.17 2.18 -16.18
C THR A 31 12.61 1.20 -15.10
N ASN A 32 12.89 1.70 -13.92
CA ASN A 32 13.31 0.85 -12.81
C ASN A 32 12.10 0.07 -12.26
N SER A 33 11.87 -1.14 -12.78
CA SER A 33 10.77 -2.02 -12.37
C SER A 33 11.29 -3.42 -12.05
N ILE A 34 10.81 -3.99 -10.96
CA ILE A 34 10.98 -5.41 -10.67
C ILE A 34 9.71 -6.13 -11.10
N ILE A 35 9.85 -7.15 -11.92
CA ILE A 35 8.75 -7.97 -12.42
C ILE A 35 8.91 -9.38 -11.86
N ILE A 36 7.90 -9.85 -11.14
CA ILE A 36 7.74 -11.22 -10.70
C ILE A 36 6.57 -11.78 -11.51
N GLU A 37 6.85 -12.75 -12.37
CA GLU A 37 5.86 -13.32 -13.27
C GLU A 37 5.82 -14.82 -13.07
N GLU A 38 4.66 -15.31 -12.63
CA GLU A 38 4.36 -16.71 -12.41
C GLU A 38 3.21 -17.14 -13.34
N THR A 39 2.93 -18.42 -13.37
CA THR A 39 1.88 -18.95 -14.26
C THR A 39 0.48 -18.42 -13.96
N THR A 40 0.26 -17.97 -12.73
CA THR A 40 -1.08 -17.57 -12.24
C THR A 40 -1.18 -16.11 -11.83
N TYR A 41 -0.07 -15.45 -11.55
CA TYR A 41 -0.06 -14.04 -11.17
C TYR A 41 1.16 -13.30 -11.74
N ARG A 42 1.01 -11.98 -11.82
CA ARG A 42 2.08 -11.07 -12.18
C ARG A 42 2.16 -9.94 -11.14
N LEU A 43 3.35 -9.66 -10.61
CA LEU A 43 3.60 -8.58 -9.68
C LEU A 43 4.68 -7.66 -10.24
N VAL A 44 4.35 -6.41 -10.45
CA VAL A 44 5.29 -5.39 -10.94
C VAL A 44 5.48 -4.33 -9.87
N PHE A 45 6.73 -4.13 -9.45
CA PHE A 45 7.10 -2.99 -8.62
C PHE A 45 7.69 -1.87 -9.47
N TYR A 46 7.06 -0.72 -9.45
CA TYR A 46 7.54 0.52 -10.04
C TYR A 46 8.37 1.26 -9.01
N CYS A 47 9.66 1.28 -9.21
CA CYS A 47 10.60 1.81 -8.25
C CYS A 47 11.14 3.18 -8.70
N PRO A 48 11.58 4.04 -7.77
CA PRO A 48 12.26 5.28 -8.11
C PRO A 48 13.55 5.01 -8.87
N THR A 49 13.89 5.87 -9.83
CA THR A 49 15.18 5.83 -10.54
C THR A 49 16.30 6.39 -9.65
N GLN A 50 17.56 6.10 -9.99
CA GLN A 50 18.70 6.67 -9.27
C GLN A 50 18.75 8.20 -9.38
N GLU A 51 18.38 8.75 -10.54
CA GLU A 51 18.26 10.20 -10.75
C GLU A 51 17.27 10.82 -9.77
N TYR A 52 16.07 10.24 -9.68
CA TYR A 52 15.06 10.67 -8.74
C TYR A 52 15.56 10.61 -7.29
N TYR A 53 16.24 9.54 -6.93
CA TYR A 53 16.83 9.35 -5.61
C TYR A 53 17.87 10.43 -5.28
N ASN A 54 18.69 10.80 -6.23
CA ASN A 54 19.71 11.83 -6.07
C ASN A 54 19.11 13.23 -5.95
N ASP A 55 18.09 13.55 -6.76
CA ASP A 55 17.46 14.87 -6.82
C ASP A 55 16.68 15.19 -5.55
N TYR A 56 15.99 14.22 -4.99
CA TYR A 56 15.12 14.45 -3.84
C TYR A 56 15.82 14.34 -2.49
N GLY A 57 16.99 13.73 -2.41
CA GLY A 57 17.77 13.58 -1.18
C GLY A 57 16.97 12.95 -0.01
N LEU A 58 17.64 12.19 0.84
CA LEU A 58 16.98 11.48 1.96
C LEU A 58 16.97 12.26 3.28
N ASN A 59 16.98 13.58 3.23
CA ASN A 59 17.17 14.43 4.41
C ASN A 59 15.89 14.72 5.21
N THR A 60 14.71 14.37 4.69
CA THR A 60 13.43 14.48 5.40
C THR A 60 12.64 13.17 5.36
N ALA A 61 11.75 12.96 6.35
CA ALA A 61 10.88 11.78 6.37
C ALA A 61 9.98 11.72 5.11
N GLU A 62 9.45 12.86 4.68
CA GLU A 62 8.60 12.95 3.49
C GLU A 62 9.34 12.52 2.21
N ARG A 63 10.60 12.90 2.07
CA ARG A 63 11.44 12.49 0.93
C ARG A 63 11.85 11.03 1.01
N LYS A 64 12.06 10.49 2.21
CA LYS A 64 12.29 9.04 2.40
C LYS A 64 11.08 8.23 1.96
N ASN A 65 9.86 8.70 2.25
CA ASN A 65 8.63 8.05 1.81
C ASN A 65 8.46 8.12 0.28
N ALA A 66 8.98 9.16 -0.36
CA ALA A 66 8.94 9.33 -1.81
C ALA A 66 9.74 8.27 -2.60
N ILE A 67 10.56 7.47 -1.95
CA ILE A 67 11.25 6.34 -2.57
C ILE A 67 10.55 5.00 -2.38
N SER A 68 9.35 4.99 -1.78
CA SER A 68 8.55 3.77 -1.67
C SER A 68 8.16 3.25 -3.05
N PRO A 69 8.47 1.99 -3.38
CA PRO A 69 7.99 1.41 -4.63
C PRO A 69 6.47 1.23 -4.59
N ILE A 70 5.83 1.37 -5.74
CA ILE A 70 4.42 1.05 -5.93
C ILE A 70 4.33 -0.27 -6.68
N GLY A 71 3.68 -1.26 -6.07
CA GLY A 71 3.46 -2.57 -6.66
C GLY A 71 2.05 -2.72 -7.25
N ILE A 72 1.93 -3.40 -8.38
CA ILE A 72 0.65 -3.82 -8.95
C ILE A 72 0.69 -5.34 -9.06
N LEU A 73 -0.19 -6.00 -8.30
CA LEU A 73 -0.42 -7.44 -8.37
C LEU A 73 -1.62 -7.70 -9.28
N GLU A 74 -1.39 -8.48 -10.33
CA GLU A 74 -2.40 -8.93 -11.28
C GLU A 74 -2.68 -10.43 -11.07
N TYR A 75 -3.95 -10.77 -10.90
CA TYR A 75 -4.43 -12.15 -10.76
C TYR A 75 -5.87 -12.25 -11.25
N ASN A 76 -6.15 -13.15 -12.18
CA ASN A 76 -7.47 -13.39 -12.76
C ASN A 76 -8.20 -12.07 -13.15
N ASP A 77 -7.52 -11.26 -13.96
CA ASP A 77 -7.99 -9.96 -14.45
C ASP A 77 -8.28 -8.92 -13.33
N ARG A 78 -7.87 -9.20 -12.09
CA ARG A 78 -7.95 -8.25 -10.98
C ARG A 78 -6.61 -7.63 -10.70
N LYS A 79 -6.62 -6.35 -10.35
CA LYS A 79 -5.42 -5.58 -10.02
C LYS A 79 -5.51 -5.02 -8.63
N ILE A 80 -4.51 -5.35 -7.82
CA ILE A 80 -4.35 -4.83 -6.46
C ILE A 80 -3.12 -3.94 -6.44
N MET A 81 -3.31 -2.67 -6.08
CA MET A 81 -2.22 -1.70 -5.99
C MET A 81 -1.72 -1.56 -4.56
N LEU A 82 -0.40 -1.75 -4.39
CA LEU A 82 0.33 -1.71 -3.12
C LEU A 82 1.26 -0.50 -3.14
N THR A 83 0.95 0.55 -2.39
CA THR A 83 1.60 1.85 -2.53
C THR A 83 2.68 2.15 -1.49
N GLY A 84 2.86 1.29 -0.48
CA GLY A 84 3.79 1.58 0.62
C GLY A 84 3.47 2.93 1.27
N ASP A 85 4.48 3.75 1.48
CA ASP A 85 4.37 5.12 1.96
C ASP A 85 4.52 6.16 0.83
N SER A 86 4.16 5.78 -0.41
CA SER A 86 4.17 6.69 -1.56
C SER A 86 3.42 7.98 -1.27
N ASN A 87 3.82 9.04 -1.95
CA ASN A 87 3.25 10.37 -1.74
C ASN A 87 3.29 11.22 -3.03
N LYS A 88 2.95 12.50 -2.90
CA LYS A 88 2.88 13.48 -3.98
C LYS A 88 4.12 13.56 -4.90
N TYR A 89 5.27 13.05 -4.47
CA TYR A 89 6.50 13.09 -5.26
C TYR A 89 6.65 11.89 -6.19
N ASN A 90 6.33 10.68 -5.74
CA ASN A 90 6.52 9.48 -6.56
C ASN A 90 5.25 8.98 -7.24
N GLU A 91 4.05 9.32 -6.75
CA GLU A 91 2.80 8.99 -7.42
C GLU A 91 2.78 9.43 -8.90
N PRO A 92 3.14 10.70 -9.25
CA PRO A 92 3.17 11.14 -10.64
C PRO A 92 4.13 10.36 -11.54
N LEU A 93 5.25 9.88 -10.99
CA LEU A 93 6.24 9.10 -11.75
C LEU A 93 5.68 7.74 -12.14
N VAL A 94 4.96 7.08 -11.21
CA VAL A 94 4.33 5.80 -11.49
C VAL A 94 3.18 5.97 -12.48
N MET A 95 2.37 7.02 -12.33
CA MET A 95 1.31 7.35 -13.29
C MET A 95 1.85 7.55 -14.72
N ALA A 96 2.98 8.25 -14.86
CA ALA A 96 3.63 8.46 -16.15
C ALA A 96 4.13 7.14 -16.80
N ARG A 97 4.46 6.14 -15.97
CA ARG A 97 4.98 4.83 -16.43
C ARG A 97 3.88 3.83 -16.74
N THR A 98 2.80 3.83 -15.96
CA THR A 98 1.67 2.90 -16.13
C THR A 98 0.66 3.40 -17.15
N GLY A 99 0.58 4.73 -17.32
CA GLY A 99 -0.57 5.34 -17.98
C GLY A 99 -1.84 5.19 -17.14
N LYS A 100 -2.99 5.40 -17.76
CA LYS A 100 -4.30 5.23 -17.13
C LYS A 100 -4.71 3.75 -17.21
N ILE A 101 -4.91 3.14 -16.05
CA ILE A 101 -5.34 1.74 -15.93
C ILE A 101 -6.39 1.59 -14.83
N ASP A 102 -7.27 0.61 -14.98
CA ASP A 102 -8.21 0.25 -13.92
C ASP A 102 -7.56 -0.71 -12.93
N CYS A 103 -7.74 -0.43 -11.65
CA CYS A 103 -7.34 -1.28 -10.54
C CYS A 103 -8.54 -1.48 -9.62
N ASP A 104 -8.68 -2.68 -9.04
CA ASP A 104 -9.85 -3.00 -8.22
C ASP A 104 -9.65 -2.59 -6.75
N VAL A 105 -8.46 -2.85 -6.20
CA VAL A 105 -8.15 -2.64 -4.78
C VAL A 105 -6.92 -1.76 -4.61
N LEU A 106 -7.05 -0.75 -3.76
CA LEU A 106 -5.96 0.12 -3.35
C LEU A 106 -5.54 -0.17 -1.90
N LYS A 107 -4.28 -0.50 -1.66
CA LYS A 107 -3.67 -0.28 -0.34
C LYS A 107 -3.27 1.19 -0.27
N VAL A 108 -4.02 1.99 0.47
CA VAL A 108 -3.83 3.44 0.57
C VAL A 108 -2.42 3.79 1.04
N GLY A 109 -1.81 4.76 0.38
CA GLY A 109 -0.47 5.22 0.64
C GLY A 109 -0.30 5.85 2.02
N HIS A 110 0.86 5.66 2.62
CA HIS A 110 1.31 6.32 3.84
C HIS A 110 0.25 6.37 4.95
N HIS A 111 -0.43 5.22 5.16
CA HIS A 111 -1.47 5.06 6.19
C HIS A 111 -2.67 6.03 6.08
N GLY A 112 -2.86 6.63 4.92
CA GLY A 112 -3.89 7.66 4.69
C GLY A 112 -3.41 9.08 5.05
N SER A 113 -2.13 9.37 4.88
CA SER A 113 -1.58 10.73 4.98
C SER A 113 -2.24 11.65 3.93
N GLU A 114 -2.41 12.92 4.27
CA GLU A 114 -2.89 13.96 3.35
C GLU A 114 -1.96 14.18 2.15
N THR A 115 -0.68 13.81 2.27
CA THR A 115 0.32 13.95 1.21
C THR A 115 0.34 12.80 0.22
N SER A 116 -0.51 11.79 0.41
CA SER A 116 -0.59 10.56 -0.38
C SER A 116 -1.97 10.37 -0.96
N THR A 117 -2.07 9.51 -1.97
CA THR A 117 -3.35 9.12 -2.59
C THR A 117 -4.13 10.37 -3.03
N LEU A 118 -3.47 11.19 -3.86
CA LEU A 118 -3.99 12.47 -4.31
C LEU A 118 -5.09 12.31 -5.35
N ASP A 119 -5.82 13.39 -5.63
CA ASP A 119 -6.92 13.38 -6.59
C ASP A 119 -6.48 12.92 -7.98
N ASN A 120 -5.38 13.45 -8.50
CA ASN A 120 -4.83 13.04 -9.79
C ASN A 120 -4.44 11.54 -9.83
N PHE A 121 -3.95 11.00 -8.71
CA PHE A 121 -3.65 9.58 -8.60
C PHE A 121 -4.95 8.75 -8.63
N LEU A 122 -5.95 9.12 -7.85
CA LEU A 122 -7.25 8.46 -7.85
C LEU A 122 -8.00 8.57 -9.19
N ASP A 123 -7.79 9.67 -9.93
CA ASP A 123 -8.41 9.86 -11.26
C ASP A 123 -7.68 9.09 -12.37
N ASN A 124 -6.42 8.70 -12.13
CA ASN A 124 -5.64 7.88 -13.06
C ASN A 124 -5.96 6.39 -12.97
N TYR A 125 -6.42 5.96 -11.79
CA TYR A 125 -6.74 4.56 -11.50
C TYR A 125 -8.17 4.47 -10.96
N SER A 126 -8.95 3.51 -11.45
CA SER A 126 -10.28 3.21 -10.88
C SER A 126 -10.11 2.22 -9.73
N PHE A 127 -10.72 2.50 -8.58
CA PHE A 127 -10.71 1.59 -7.44
C PHE A 127 -12.13 1.39 -6.93
N GLU A 128 -12.50 0.14 -6.62
CA GLU A 128 -13.73 -0.20 -5.93
C GLU A 128 -13.52 -0.21 -4.40
N TYR A 129 -12.33 -0.68 -3.99
CA TYR A 129 -11.99 -0.86 -2.56
C TYR A 129 -10.69 -0.16 -2.20
N ALA A 130 -10.66 0.46 -1.01
CA ALA A 130 -9.46 1.06 -0.42
C ALA A 130 -9.20 0.48 0.98
N ILE A 131 -7.99 -0.04 1.18
CA ILE A 131 -7.56 -0.63 2.45
C ILE A 131 -6.56 0.29 3.12
N ILE A 132 -6.86 0.73 4.35
CA ILE A 132 -5.97 1.57 5.15
C ILE A 132 -5.43 0.76 6.34
N SER A 133 -4.13 0.54 6.35
CA SER A 133 -3.43 -0.02 7.48
C SER A 133 -3.10 1.11 8.46
N CYS A 134 -3.83 1.25 9.54
CA CYS A 134 -3.69 2.33 10.51
C CYS A 134 -4.04 1.85 11.92
N ASN A 135 -3.65 2.64 12.92
CA ASN A 135 -3.99 2.41 14.32
C ASN A 135 -4.42 3.74 14.96
N ALA A 136 -5.57 3.76 15.61
CA ALA A 136 -6.02 4.95 16.34
C ALA A 136 -5.25 5.15 17.66
N ALA A 137 -4.87 4.06 18.33
CA ALA A 137 -4.19 4.13 19.62
C ALA A 137 -2.71 4.53 19.47
N GLY A 138 -2.32 5.66 20.06
CA GLY A 138 -0.95 6.16 20.05
C GLY A 138 -0.49 6.74 18.70
N ASN A 139 -1.42 6.99 17.79
CA ASN A 139 -1.15 7.58 16.48
C ASN A 139 -0.96 9.10 16.62
N THR A 140 0.29 9.55 16.67
CA THR A 140 0.64 10.98 16.79
C THR A 140 0.55 11.72 15.45
N PHE A 141 0.46 11.01 14.33
CA PHE A 141 0.33 11.58 12.99
C PHE A 141 -1.13 11.78 12.58
N TYR A 142 -2.07 11.20 13.34
CA TYR A 142 -3.52 11.29 13.07
C TYR A 142 -3.91 10.73 11.69
N HIS A 143 -3.21 9.72 11.19
CA HIS A 143 -3.58 9.00 9.97
C HIS A 143 -4.64 7.94 10.26
N PRO A 144 -5.69 7.77 9.40
CA PRO A 144 -5.91 8.52 8.16
C PRO A 144 -6.42 9.94 8.39
N ARG A 145 -5.94 10.87 7.57
CA ARG A 145 -6.42 12.25 7.55
C ARG A 145 -7.78 12.34 6.88
N GLN A 146 -8.59 13.30 7.32
CA GLN A 146 -9.92 13.51 6.75
C GLN A 146 -9.86 13.83 5.26
N ASP A 147 -8.91 14.65 4.82
CA ASP A 147 -8.72 15.00 3.41
C ASP A 147 -8.56 13.77 2.51
N THR A 148 -7.82 12.74 2.97
CA THR A 148 -7.66 11.48 2.22
C THR A 148 -8.96 10.70 2.18
N LEU A 149 -9.68 10.63 3.28
CA LEU A 149 -10.99 9.96 3.34
C LEU A 149 -12.04 10.67 2.48
N ASP A 150 -12.02 12.00 2.45
CA ASP A 150 -12.94 12.80 1.62
C ASP A 150 -12.68 12.56 0.13
N ARG A 151 -11.41 12.46 -0.30
CA ARG A 151 -11.06 12.10 -1.68
C ARG A 151 -11.58 10.72 -2.09
N LEU A 152 -11.44 9.73 -1.21
CA LEU A 152 -11.95 8.37 -1.44
C LEU A 152 -13.48 8.36 -1.47
N LYS A 153 -14.12 9.06 -0.54
CA LYS A 153 -15.58 9.20 -0.45
C LYS A 153 -16.19 9.87 -1.68
N ALA A 154 -15.53 10.92 -2.19
CA ALA A 154 -15.98 11.64 -3.37
C ALA A 154 -16.05 10.77 -4.63
N ARG A 155 -15.34 9.64 -4.64
CA ARG A 155 -15.31 8.64 -5.72
C ARG A 155 -16.08 7.36 -5.40
N ASP A 156 -16.83 7.36 -4.32
CA ASP A 156 -17.63 6.22 -3.80
C ASP A 156 -16.81 4.93 -3.60
N ILE A 157 -15.51 5.06 -3.29
CA ILE A 157 -14.61 3.94 -3.04
C ILE A 157 -14.87 3.40 -1.64
N ASP A 158 -15.20 2.12 -1.50
CA ASP A 158 -15.45 1.49 -0.21
C ASP A 158 -14.18 1.36 0.61
N VAL A 159 -14.13 2.03 1.76
CA VAL A 159 -12.95 2.09 2.63
C VAL A 159 -13.04 1.05 3.75
N TYR A 160 -11.94 0.34 3.96
CA TYR A 160 -11.71 -0.59 5.06
C TYR A 160 -10.47 -0.17 5.85
N ARG A 161 -10.59 -0.09 7.19
CA ARG A 161 -9.52 0.42 8.05
C ARG A 161 -9.21 -0.56 9.17
N THR A 162 -7.93 -0.84 9.41
CA THR A 162 -7.55 -1.80 10.46
C THR A 162 -7.87 -1.33 11.88
N ASP A 163 -7.92 -0.03 12.15
CA ASP A 163 -8.33 0.50 13.45
C ASP A 163 -9.83 0.30 13.75
N ASN A 164 -10.69 0.36 12.73
CA ASN A 164 -12.12 0.13 12.86
C ASN A 164 -12.49 -1.34 12.70
N ASN A 165 -11.95 -2.00 11.66
CA ASN A 165 -12.38 -3.32 11.21
C ASN A 165 -11.52 -4.48 11.76
N GLY A 166 -10.40 -4.19 12.46
CA GLY A 166 -9.46 -5.20 12.91
C GLY A 166 -8.65 -5.79 11.76
N ASN A 167 -8.44 -7.11 11.76
CA ASN A 167 -7.80 -7.78 10.64
C ASN A 167 -8.68 -7.72 9.40
N ILE A 168 -8.08 -7.46 8.25
CA ILE A 168 -8.75 -7.37 6.94
C ILE A 168 -8.10 -8.38 6.02
N VAL A 169 -8.92 -9.22 5.39
CA VAL A 169 -8.49 -10.17 4.37
C VAL A 169 -9.16 -9.82 3.05
N VAL A 170 -8.37 -9.49 2.06
CA VAL A 170 -8.79 -9.35 0.67
C VAL A 170 -8.44 -10.64 -0.05
N SER A 171 -9.42 -11.31 -0.61
CA SER A 171 -9.22 -12.54 -1.36
C SER A 171 -9.79 -12.43 -2.77
N VAL A 172 -9.08 -12.95 -3.75
CA VAL A 172 -9.54 -13.10 -5.12
C VAL A 172 -9.61 -14.59 -5.43
N ASP A 173 -10.76 -15.05 -5.89
CA ASP A 173 -10.93 -16.46 -6.26
C ASP A 173 -10.52 -16.73 -7.72
N LYS A 174 -10.57 -18.00 -8.12
CA LYS A 174 -10.22 -18.42 -9.49
C LYS A 174 -11.11 -17.84 -10.61
N ASP A 175 -12.27 -17.30 -10.26
CA ASP A 175 -13.22 -16.69 -11.19
C ASP A 175 -13.12 -15.15 -11.17
N GLY A 176 -12.11 -14.62 -10.43
CA GLY A 176 -11.86 -13.18 -10.31
C GLY A 176 -12.81 -12.47 -9.33
N ASN A 177 -13.59 -13.19 -8.50
CA ASN A 177 -14.44 -12.53 -7.53
C ASN A 177 -13.61 -12.03 -6.34
N ILE A 178 -13.75 -10.75 -6.04
CA ILE A 178 -13.11 -10.12 -4.88
C ILE A 178 -14.03 -10.28 -3.68
N LYS A 179 -13.46 -10.74 -2.56
CA LYS A 179 -14.13 -10.81 -1.26
C LYS A 179 -13.28 -10.17 -0.19
N ILE A 180 -13.84 -9.19 0.52
CA ILE A 180 -13.21 -8.59 1.68
C ILE A 180 -13.88 -9.12 2.94
N THR A 181 -13.06 -9.65 3.87
CA THR A 181 -13.51 -10.17 5.16
C THR A 181 -12.81 -9.41 6.27
N THR A 182 -13.58 -8.95 7.24
CA THR A 182 -13.10 -8.15 8.37
C THR A 182 -13.32 -8.88 9.69
N GLN A 183 -12.46 -8.63 10.67
CA GLN A 183 -12.59 -9.20 12.01
C GLN A 183 -13.75 -8.59 12.79
N LYS A 184 -14.03 -7.30 12.55
CA LYS A 184 -15.15 -6.56 13.15
C LYS A 184 -16.08 -6.13 12.03
N GLU A 185 -17.33 -5.85 12.38
CA GLU A 185 -18.33 -5.36 11.44
C GLU A 185 -17.83 -4.13 10.66
N TRP A 186 -18.13 -4.12 9.36
CA TRP A 186 -17.80 -3.01 8.49
C TRP A 186 -18.94 -1.99 8.48
N ASP A 187 -18.61 -0.73 8.75
CA ASP A 187 -19.51 0.40 8.67
C ASP A 187 -18.92 1.45 7.71
N LYS A 188 -19.58 1.63 6.57
CA LYS A 188 -19.13 2.56 5.53
C LYS A 188 -18.97 3.98 6.08
N GLN A 189 -19.89 4.46 6.91
CA GLN A 189 -19.85 5.83 7.40
C GLN A 189 -18.75 6.02 8.44
N ALA A 190 -18.58 5.08 9.36
CA ALA A 190 -17.51 5.12 10.36
C ALA A 190 -16.13 5.12 9.71
N ASN A 191 -15.96 4.42 8.59
CA ASN A 191 -14.69 4.34 7.88
C ASN A 191 -14.28 5.64 7.15
N TYR A 192 -15.22 6.56 6.93
CA TYR A 192 -14.93 7.89 6.37
C TYR A 192 -14.69 8.98 7.42
N VAL A 193 -14.58 8.63 8.69
CA VAL A 193 -14.29 9.60 9.76
C VAL A 193 -12.81 9.53 10.12
N GLY A 194 -12.06 10.59 9.83
CA GLY A 194 -10.63 10.71 10.12
C GLY A 194 -10.32 10.79 11.62
N LEU A 195 -9.07 10.54 11.97
CA LEU A 195 -8.60 10.72 13.34
C LEU A 195 -8.43 12.21 13.63
N THR A 196 -9.08 12.70 14.68
CA THR A 196 -8.91 14.06 15.18
C THR A 196 -7.94 14.05 16.34
N GLY A 197 -7.18 15.16 16.57
CA GLY A 197 -6.19 15.30 17.66
C GLY A 197 -6.73 15.18 19.09
N LYS A 198 -7.99 14.78 19.29
CA LYS A 198 -8.54 14.43 20.59
C LYS A 198 -8.39 12.93 20.79
N PRO A 199 -7.81 12.49 21.95
CA PRO A 199 -7.76 11.08 22.28
C PRO A 199 -9.19 10.53 22.27
N GLN A 200 -9.50 9.66 21.33
CA GLN A 200 -10.69 8.84 21.45
C GLN A 200 -10.44 7.91 22.61
N THR A 201 -11.28 7.99 23.63
CA THR A 201 -11.34 7.03 24.75
C THR A 201 -11.84 5.70 24.21
N GLN A 202 -11.04 5.05 23.37
CA GLN A 202 -11.30 3.68 22.98
C GLN A 202 -10.67 2.75 24.05
N THR A 203 -11.49 1.88 24.55
CA THR A 203 -11.09 0.76 25.41
C THR A 203 -9.87 0.09 24.81
N ARG A 204 -8.78 0.06 25.55
CA ARG A 204 -7.47 -0.49 25.21
C ARG A 204 -7.62 -1.94 24.77
N ILE A 205 -7.81 -2.18 23.46
CA ILE A 205 -7.68 -3.52 22.91
C ILE A 205 -6.18 -3.83 22.92
N ARG A 206 -5.77 -4.80 23.74
CA ARG A 206 -4.37 -5.21 23.93
C ARG A 206 -3.76 -5.93 22.72
N ASP A 207 -4.47 -6.09 21.62
CA ASP A 207 -3.93 -6.72 20.41
C ASP A 207 -3.47 -5.66 19.42
N THR A 208 -2.16 -5.36 19.48
CA THR A 208 -1.50 -4.34 18.67
C THR A 208 -1.11 -4.84 17.27
N ARG A 209 -1.48 -6.07 16.87
CA ARG A 209 -1.09 -6.69 15.61
C ARG A 209 -2.26 -6.81 14.64
N MET A 210 -2.87 -5.69 14.26
CA MET A 210 -3.82 -5.67 13.17
C MET A 210 -3.09 -5.87 11.83
N ARG A 211 -3.61 -6.76 10.99
CA ARG A 211 -2.97 -7.19 9.75
C ARG A 211 -3.90 -7.04 8.57
N VAL A 212 -3.31 -6.71 7.44
CA VAL A 212 -3.94 -6.81 6.12
C VAL A 212 -3.33 -8.02 5.41
N PHE A 213 -4.18 -8.89 4.91
CA PHE A 213 -3.77 -10.05 4.14
C PHE A 213 -4.35 -9.95 2.73
N PHE A 214 -3.51 -10.12 1.73
CA PHE A 214 -3.93 -10.34 0.36
C PHE A 214 -3.76 -11.82 0.06
N VAL A 215 -4.84 -12.49 -0.29
CA VAL A 215 -4.87 -13.94 -0.51
C VAL A 215 -5.34 -14.23 -1.92
N VAL A 216 -4.45 -14.84 -2.69
CA VAL A 216 -4.74 -15.44 -3.98
C VAL A 216 -5.07 -16.91 -3.72
N LYS A 217 -6.28 -17.35 -4.05
CA LYS A 217 -6.72 -18.73 -3.83
C LYS A 217 -6.54 -19.56 -5.09
N GLU A 218 -5.47 -20.33 -5.13
CA GLU A 218 -5.34 -21.44 -6.06
C GLU A 218 -6.09 -22.67 -5.50
N ARG A 219 -6.78 -23.43 -6.36
CA ARG A 219 -7.13 -24.79 -6.02
C ARG A 219 -5.86 -25.62 -6.20
N PHE A 220 -5.26 -26.06 -5.11
CA PHE A 220 -4.42 -27.23 -5.17
C PHE A 220 -5.35 -28.38 -5.60
N GLY A 221 -5.13 -28.90 -6.80
CA GLY A 221 -5.82 -30.09 -7.28
C GLY A 221 -5.56 -31.23 -6.29
N ASN A 222 -6.60 -31.98 -5.95
CA ASN A 222 -6.47 -33.29 -5.29
C ASN A 222 -5.75 -34.25 -6.21
#